data_4846c604bcb69986fdc604e071022330
#
_entry.id   4846c604bcb69986fdc604e071022330
#
_cell.length_a   1.000
_cell.length_b   1.000
_cell.length_c   1.000
_cell.angle_alpha   90.00
_cell.angle_beta   90.00
_cell.angle_gamma   90.00
#
_symmetry.space_group_name_H-M   'P 1'
#
loop_
_entity.id
_entity.type
_entity.pdbx_description
1 polymer ?
#
loop_
_entity_poly.entity_id
_entity_poly.type
_entity_poly.pdbx_seq_one_letter_code
_entity_poly.pdbx_strand_id
1 'polypeptide(L)'
;LKPKPQPQSNPLRVYRIGQPGPPIAMSEVEETINRIRTHKGVTGIVIVNSEGVPIRSTFDNKQTLQYSALISQLATKARSVVRDLDPQNDLTFLRIRSKKHEIMVAPDREYILIVIQDPNADAAA
;
A
#
# COMPACT_ATOMS: atom_id res chain seq x y z
N LEU A 1 -15.25 27.05 -20.01
CA LEU A 1 -15.82 26.23 -18.95
C LEU A 1 -14.78 25.82 -17.95
N LYS A 2 -15.16 25.87 -16.71
CA LYS A 2 -14.27 25.39 -15.66
C LYS A 2 -14.18 23.89 -15.69
N PRO A 3 -12.99 23.32 -15.54
CA PRO A 3 -12.86 21.88 -15.35
C PRO A 3 -13.48 21.48 -14.01
N LYS A 4 -14.07 20.32 -13.98
CA LYS A 4 -14.62 19.80 -12.74
C LYS A 4 -13.51 19.42 -11.79
N PRO A 5 -13.69 19.64 -10.50
CA PRO A 5 -12.71 19.16 -9.55
C PRO A 5 -12.64 17.65 -9.60
N GLN A 6 -11.43 17.14 -9.52
CA GLN A 6 -11.21 15.70 -9.51
C GLN A 6 -11.45 15.14 -8.13
N PRO A 7 -12.01 13.93 -8.05
CA PRO A 7 -12.08 13.28 -6.76
C PRO A 7 -10.68 13.06 -6.19
N GLN A 8 -10.51 13.39 -4.95
CA GLN A 8 -9.21 13.30 -4.28
C GLN A 8 -9.15 12.12 -3.33
N SER A 9 -9.72 11.01 -3.72
CA SER A 9 -9.75 9.83 -2.87
C SER A 9 -8.38 9.19 -2.70
N ASN A 10 -7.46 9.47 -3.62
CA ASN A 10 -6.14 8.84 -3.61
C ASN A 10 -5.06 9.90 -3.86
N PRO A 11 -4.32 10.28 -2.82
CA PRO A 11 -3.28 11.30 -2.98
C PRO A 11 -2.16 10.89 -3.92
N LEU A 12 -1.93 9.59 -4.12
CA LEU A 12 -0.87 9.13 -5.02
C LEU A 12 -1.29 9.14 -6.46
N ARG A 13 -2.55 9.37 -6.75
CA ARG A 13 -3.07 9.36 -8.09
C ARG A 13 -2.47 10.45 -8.98
N VAL A 14 -2.01 11.54 -8.38
CA VAL A 14 -1.40 12.62 -9.12
C VAL A 14 0.00 12.30 -9.61
N TYR A 15 0.60 11.23 -9.10
CA TYR A 15 1.91 10.81 -9.58
C TYR A 15 1.78 10.06 -10.87
N ARG A 16 2.60 10.44 -11.82
CA ARG A 16 2.70 9.75 -13.09
C ARG A 16 4.14 9.35 -13.33
N ILE A 17 4.31 8.28 -14.06
CA ILE A 17 5.64 7.80 -14.42
C ILE A 17 6.37 8.89 -15.19
N GLY A 18 7.59 9.17 -14.78
CA GLY A 18 8.42 10.19 -15.43
C GLY A 18 8.07 11.61 -15.09
N GLN A 19 7.11 11.84 -14.21
CA GLN A 19 6.73 13.16 -13.76
C GLN A 19 6.78 13.25 -12.25
N PRO A 20 7.31 14.35 -11.72
CA PRO A 20 7.25 14.55 -10.28
C PRO A 20 5.82 14.79 -9.85
N GLY A 21 5.44 14.18 -8.75
CA GLY A 21 4.16 14.47 -8.16
C GLY A 21 4.15 15.82 -7.48
N PRO A 22 2.98 16.41 -7.28
CA PRO A 22 2.90 17.66 -6.55
C PRO A 22 3.27 17.44 -5.08
N PRO A 23 3.87 18.46 -4.43
CA PRO A 23 4.28 18.35 -3.04
C PRO A 23 3.14 17.98 -2.09
N ILE A 24 1.91 18.40 -2.43
CA ILE A 24 0.76 18.12 -1.57
C ILE A 24 0.48 16.61 -1.50
N ALA A 25 0.68 15.89 -2.60
CA ALA A 25 0.49 14.45 -2.58
C ALA A 25 1.49 13.78 -1.64
N MET A 26 2.71 14.26 -1.61
CA MET A 26 3.73 13.73 -0.71
C MET A 26 3.38 14.03 0.74
N SER A 27 2.86 15.21 1.02
CA SER A 27 2.43 15.56 2.37
C SER A 27 1.33 14.62 2.86
N GLU A 28 0.37 14.32 2.00
CA GLU A 28 -0.71 13.43 2.36
C GLU A 28 -0.23 12.00 2.58
N VAL A 29 0.72 11.55 1.77
CA VAL A 29 1.34 10.24 1.94
C VAL A 29 2.06 10.17 3.29
N GLU A 30 2.83 11.20 3.60
CA GLU A 30 3.55 11.25 4.87
C GLU A 30 2.59 11.27 6.07
N GLU A 31 1.50 12.01 5.97
CA GLU A 31 0.49 12.02 7.02
C GLU A 31 -0.12 10.64 7.22
N THR A 32 -0.42 9.95 6.13
CA THR A 32 -0.97 8.60 6.19
C THR A 32 0.00 7.65 6.88
N ILE A 33 1.27 7.71 6.48
CA ILE A 33 2.30 6.87 7.10
C ILE A 33 2.40 7.17 8.59
N ASN A 34 2.46 8.44 8.96
CA ASN A 34 2.59 8.83 10.37
C ASN A 34 1.41 8.36 11.20
N ARG A 35 0.21 8.47 10.64
CA ARG A 35 -0.98 8.03 11.34
C ARG A 35 -0.98 6.52 11.58
N ILE A 36 -0.62 5.76 10.55
CA ILE A 36 -0.59 4.29 10.66
C ILE A 36 0.50 3.84 11.61
N ARG A 37 1.65 4.50 11.60
CA ARG A 37 2.77 4.15 12.46
C ARG A 37 2.46 4.28 13.94
N THR A 38 1.47 5.07 14.30
CA THR A 38 1.09 5.22 15.72
C THR A 38 0.29 4.03 16.22
N HIS A 39 -0.20 3.17 15.34
CA HIS A 39 -0.93 1.98 15.76
C HIS A 39 0.02 0.98 16.38
N LYS A 40 -0.43 0.39 17.48
CA LYS A 40 0.37 -0.57 18.22
C LYS A 40 0.72 -1.77 17.37
N GLY A 41 1.96 -2.16 17.43
CA GLY A 41 2.40 -3.36 16.73
C GLY A 41 2.82 -3.16 15.28
N VAL A 42 2.61 -1.97 14.72
CA VAL A 42 3.03 -1.71 13.34
C VAL A 42 4.56 -1.67 13.30
N THR A 43 5.13 -2.58 12.52
CA THR A 43 6.58 -2.70 12.36
C THR A 43 7.08 -1.81 11.24
N GLY A 44 6.30 -1.70 10.17
CA GLY A 44 6.70 -0.86 9.05
C GLY A 44 5.61 -0.75 8.02
N ILE A 45 5.84 0.17 7.08
CA ILE A 45 4.89 0.50 6.03
C ILE A 45 5.66 0.67 4.73
N VAL A 46 5.09 0.15 3.64
CA VAL A 46 5.63 0.37 2.30
C VAL A 46 4.47 0.78 1.40
N ILE A 47 4.67 1.81 0.60
CA ILE A 47 3.73 2.21 -0.41
C ILE A 47 4.39 2.01 -1.76
N VAL A 48 3.71 1.27 -2.63
CA VAL A 48 4.25 0.81 -3.91
C VAL A 48 3.32 1.27 -5.01
N ASN A 49 3.86 1.70 -6.13
CA ASN A 49 3.03 2.08 -7.26
C ASN A 49 2.54 0.85 -8.03
N SER A 50 1.75 1.08 -9.07
CA SER A 50 1.15 0.00 -9.85
C SER A 50 2.18 -0.87 -10.57
N GLU A 51 3.41 -0.39 -10.70
CA GLU A 51 4.47 -1.13 -11.36
C GLU A 51 5.37 -1.89 -10.40
N GLY A 52 5.06 -1.85 -9.11
CA GLY A 52 5.87 -2.54 -8.13
C GLY A 52 7.05 -1.75 -7.61
N VAL A 53 7.11 -0.46 -7.92
CA VAL A 53 8.20 0.41 -7.49
C VAL A 53 7.81 1.08 -6.18
N PRO A 54 8.63 1.00 -5.13
CA PRO A 54 8.30 1.64 -3.87
C PRO A 54 8.37 3.16 -3.98
N ILE A 55 7.34 3.81 -3.44
CA ILE A 55 7.25 5.27 -3.41
C ILE A 55 7.72 5.78 -2.06
N ARG A 56 7.31 5.12 -0.99
CA ARG A 56 7.66 5.46 0.37
C ARG A 56 7.81 4.20 1.19
N SER A 57 8.71 4.22 2.15
CA SER A 57 8.92 3.08 3.02
C SER A 57 9.53 3.52 4.34
N THR A 58 9.20 2.80 5.40
CA THR A 58 9.85 2.98 6.70
C THR A 58 10.94 1.94 6.95
N PHE A 59 11.15 1.02 6.00
CA PHE A 59 12.21 0.02 6.07
C PHE A 59 13.46 0.49 5.36
N ASP A 60 14.54 -0.27 5.53
CA ASP A 60 15.76 -0.05 4.76
C ASP A 60 15.52 -0.44 3.28
N ASN A 61 16.50 -0.15 2.45
CA ASN A 61 16.37 -0.39 1.01
C ASN A 61 16.17 -1.86 0.67
N LYS A 62 16.88 -2.74 1.33
CA LYS A 62 16.80 -4.16 1.04
C LYS A 62 15.43 -4.73 1.35
N GLN A 63 14.92 -4.43 2.53
CA GLN A 63 13.59 -4.89 2.94
C GLN A 63 12.50 -4.26 2.08
N THR A 64 12.64 -2.98 1.78
CA THR A 64 11.69 -2.27 0.94
C THR A 64 11.55 -2.93 -0.42
N LEU A 65 12.67 -3.27 -1.05
CA LEU A 65 12.64 -3.93 -2.36
C LEU A 65 12.04 -5.32 -2.29
N GLN A 66 12.33 -6.06 -1.22
CA GLN A 66 11.76 -7.38 -1.03
C GLN A 66 10.24 -7.32 -0.87
N TYR A 67 9.75 -6.50 0.03
CA TYR A 67 8.31 -6.37 0.22
C TYR A 67 7.63 -5.87 -1.04
N SER A 68 8.21 -4.87 -1.67
CA SER A 68 7.62 -4.30 -2.88
C SER A 68 7.47 -5.33 -3.98
N ALA A 69 8.52 -6.08 -4.26
CA ALA A 69 8.50 -7.06 -5.34
C ALA A 69 7.56 -8.22 -5.04
N LEU A 70 7.70 -8.82 -3.87
CA LEU A 70 6.95 -10.03 -3.53
C LEU A 70 5.48 -9.74 -3.30
N ILE A 71 5.17 -8.69 -2.57
CA ILE A 71 3.78 -8.38 -2.25
C ILE A 71 3.04 -7.84 -3.47
N SER A 72 3.70 -7.10 -4.35
CA SER A 72 3.08 -6.66 -5.59
C SER A 72 2.66 -7.84 -6.46
N GLN A 73 3.51 -8.84 -6.57
CA GLN A 73 3.19 -10.05 -7.32
C GLN A 73 2.04 -10.81 -6.70
N LEU A 74 2.06 -10.94 -5.39
CA LEU A 74 1.00 -11.64 -4.68
C LEU A 74 -0.33 -10.92 -4.82
N ALA A 75 -0.33 -9.60 -4.69
CA ALA A 75 -1.55 -8.80 -4.84
C ALA A 75 -2.13 -8.94 -6.25
N THR A 76 -1.27 -8.95 -7.26
CA THR A 76 -1.70 -9.14 -8.64
C THR A 76 -2.36 -10.50 -8.82
N LYS A 77 -1.77 -11.54 -8.26
CA LYS A 77 -2.35 -12.88 -8.35
C LYS A 77 -3.66 -12.99 -7.58
N ALA A 78 -3.71 -12.42 -6.40
CA ALA A 78 -4.93 -12.42 -5.60
C ALA A 78 -6.07 -11.71 -6.32
N ARG A 79 -5.74 -10.60 -6.96
CA ARG A 79 -6.72 -9.84 -7.73
C ARG A 79 -7.23 -10.65 -8.92
N SER A 80 -6.34 -11.35 -9.61
CA SER A 80 -6.73 -12.23 -10.72
C SER A 80 -7.68 -13.31 -10.26
N VAL A 81 -7.41 -13.92 -9.10
CA VAL A 81 -8.29 -14.95 -8.56
C VAL A 81 -9.69 -14.41 -8.30
N VAL A 82 -9.77 -13.25 -7.67
CA VAL A 82 -11.06 -12.63 -7.37
C VAL A 82 -11.84 -12.35 -8.65
N ARG A 83 -11.18 -11.80 -9.65
CA ARG A 83 -11.84 -11.44 -10.91
C ARG A 83 -12.14 -12.64 -11.79
N ASP A 84 -11.36 -13.70 -11.69
CA ASP A 84 -11.67 -14.93 -12.39
C ASP A 84 -12.92 -15.60 -11.82
N LEU A 85 -13.11 -15.50 -10.52
CA LEU A 85 -14.31 -16.02 -9.88
C LEU A 85 -15.53 -15.17 -10.18
N ASP A 86 -15.37 -13.86 -10.26
CA ASP A 86 -16.46 -12.93 -10.53
C ASP A 86 -15.91 -11.68 -11.22
N PRO A 87 -16.11 -11.53 -12.55
CA PRO A 87 -15.58 -10.37 -13.28
C PRO A 87 -16.11 -9.01 -12.80
N GLN A 88 -17.21 -9.01 -12.06
CA GLN A 88 -17.76 -7.77 -11.50
C GLN A 88 -17.17 -7.41 -10.15
N ASN A 89 -16.30 -8.25 -9.63
CA ASN A 89 -15.70 -8.07 -8.32
C ASN A 89 -14.26 -7.57 -8.44
N ASP A 90 -13.67 -7.19 -7.31
CA ASP A 90 -12.27 -6.79 -7.25
C ASP A 90 -11.73 -7.03 -5.85
N LEU A 91 -10.41 -7.13 -5.77
CA LEU A 91 -9.74 -7.28 -4.49
C LEU A 91 -9.64 -5.92 -3.81
N THR A 92 -10.14 -5.82 -2.59
CA THR A 92 -10.04 -4.59 -1.80
C THR A 92 -9.05 -4.69 -0.66
N PHE A 93 -8.79 -5.90 -0.20
CA PHE A 93 -7.92 -6.08 0.95
C PHE A 93 -7.40 -7.51 1.01
N LEU A 94 -6.12 -7.66 1.37
CA LEU A 94 -5.50 -8.96 1.54
C LEU A 94 -4.75 -8.96 2.87
N ARG A 95 -4.92 -10.02 3.64
CA ARG A 95 -4.29 -10.14 4.93
C ARG A 95 -3.57 -11.47 5.02
N ILE A 96 -2.30 -11.42 5.35
CA ILE A 96 -1.46 -12.61 5.46
C ILE A 96 -0.93 -12.67 6.87
N ARG A 97 -1.18 -13.78 7.53
CA ARG A 97 -0.63 -13.98 8.87
C ARG A 97 0.34 -15.13 8.85
N SER A 98 1.55 -14.86 9.29
CA SER A 98 2.58 -15.86 9.45
C SER A 98 2.90 -16.02 10.94
N LYS A 99 3.87 -16.85 11.25
CA LYS A 99 4.29 -17.02 12.64
C LYS A 99 4.78 -15.73 13.26
N LYS A 100 5.53 -14.93 12.46
CA LYS A 100 6.24 -13.76 12.98
C LYS A 100 5.62 -12.44 12.62
N HIS A 101 4.88 -12.41 11.52
CA HIS A 101 4.37 -11.16 10.98
C HIS A 101 2.95 -11.29 10.48
N GLU A 102 2.29 -10.16 10.47
CA GLU A 102 1.03 -10.01 9.77
C GLU A 102 1.22 -8.92 8.74
N ILE A 103 0.84 -9.20 7.50
CA ILE A 103 0.99 -8.28 6.39
C ILE A 103 -0.40 -7.93 5.88
N MET A 104 -0.70 -6.65 5.90
CA MET A 104 -1.97 -6.15 5.38
C MET A 104 -1.69 -5.41 4.11
N VAL A 105 -2.45 -5.72 3.07
CA VAL A 105 -2.26 -5.19 1.73
C VAL A 105 -3.56 -4.58 1.26
N ALA A 106 -3.54 -3.28 0.98
CA ALA A 106 -4.69 -2.56 0.49
C ALA A 106 -4.38 -2.04 -0.91
N PRO A 107 -4.75 -2.79 -1.95
CA PRO A 107 -4.52 -2.32 -3.31
C PRO A 107 -5.51 -1.24 -3.70
N ASP A 108 -5.03 -0.26 -4.43
CA ASP A 108 -5.84 0.75 -5.05
C ASP A 108 -5.48 0.76 -6.53
N ARG A 109 -6.09 1.64 -7.29
CA ARG A 109 -5.88 1.68 -8.74
C ARG A 109 -4.43 1.93 -9.12
N GLU A 110 -3.78 2.82 -8.41
CA GLU A 110 -2.45 3.30 -8.79
C GLU A 110 -1.38 3.03 -7.75
N TYR A 111 -1.76 2.47 -6.61
CA TYR A 111 -0.77 2.15 -5.60
C TYR A 111 -1.24 0.99 -4.73
N ILE A 112 -0.32 0.46 -3.96
CA ILE A 112 -0.58 -0.60 -3.00
C ILE A 112 0.01 -0.16 -1.67
N LEU A 113 -0.83 -0.16 -0.65
CA LEU A 113 -0.38 0.12 0.71
C LEU A 113 -0.09 -1.21 1.41
N ILE A 114 1.10 -1.33 1.94
CA ILE A 114 1.54 -2.54 2.63
C ILE A 114 1.90 -2.17 4.07
N VAL A 115 1.25 -2.82 5.03
CA VAL A 115 1.52 -2.58 6.44
C VAL A 115 1.97 -3.89 7.07
N ILE A 116 3.12 -3.86 7.71
CA ILE A 116 3.67 -5.04 8.40
C ILE A 116 3.49 -4.83 9.89
N GLN A 117 2.90 -5.83 10.54
CA GLN A 117 2.53 -5.75 11.93
C GLN A 117 3.01 -6.98 12.68
N ASP A 118 3.31 -6.80 13.95
CA ASP A 118 3.61 -7.91 14.84
C ASP A 118 2.27 -8.47 15.36
N PRO A 119 1.93 -9.70 15.01
CA PRO A 119 0.65 -10.27 15.45
C PRO A 119 0.56 -10.49 16.95
N ASN A 120 1.67 -10.46 17.66
CA ASN A 120 1.72 -10.73 19.09
C ASN A 120 1.84 -9.45 19.92
N ALA A 121 1.76 -8.28 19.31
CA ALA A 121 1.94 -7.01 20.00
C ALA A 121 0.90 -6.83 21.12
N ASP A 122 -0.36 -7.20 20.86
CA ASP A 122 -1.41 -7.08 21.87
C ASP A 122 -1.26 -8.10 22.97
N ALA A 123 -0.81 -9.29 22.63
CA ALA A 123 -0.59 -10.34 23.62
C ALA A 123 0.58 -9.99 24.56
N ALA A 124 1.55 -9.25 24.05
CA ALA A 124 2.72 -8.81 24.82
C ALA A 124 2.40 -7.65 25.77
N ALA A 125 1.29 -6.99 25.52
CA ALA A 125 0.86 -5.92 26.39
C ALA A 125 0.10 -6.49 27.59
#